data_0cc227b92e1050c10724486ed5c89c9e
#
_entry.id   0cc227b92e1050c10724486ed5c89c9e
#
_cell.length_a   1.000
_cell.length_b   1.000
_cell.length_c   1.000
_cell.angle_alpha   90.00
_cell.angle_beta   90.00
_cell.angle_gamma   90.00
#
_symmetry.space_group_name_H-M   'P 1'
#
loop_
_entity.id
_entity.type
_entity.pdbx_description
1 polymer ?
#
loop_
_entity_poly.entity_id
_entity_poly.type
_entity_poly.pdbx_seq_one_letter_code
_entity_poly.pdbx_strand_id
1 'polypeptide(L)'
;MSIQFFTPRGPKNEIIRLPTALRKTVRWLPQIGDVFPDFSVETTEGDLNFWEWAEGSWIHLFSHPAANTPVCTTEMAAITALSEDWQKINVKHLALSGSSLDEQHSWHADIARLFGLEVDFPCAHDSGLQLSRLFGMMHDKEDANRPIRKSFLIDPGMRVAMLFEYPLFVGRNIEEVLRVAKALQMHADTGAATPADWQGGDMVIIPDNRSEQEVIRQFGTASELLLPYLRVTGAT
;
A
#
# COMPACT_ATOMS: atom_id res chain seq x y z
N MET A 1 -8.41 34.70 -3.73
CA MET A 1 -8.71 34.89 -2.29
C MET A 1 -8.93 33.50 -1.69
N SER A 2 -8.08 33.03 -0.82
CA SER A 2 -8.36 31.80 -0.08
C SER A 2 -9.20 32.17 1.14
N ILE A 3 -10.40 31.65 1.21
CA ILE A 3 -11.27 31.85 2.38
C ILE A 3 -10.76 30.92 3.48
N GLN A 4 -10.21 31.46 4.53
CA GLN A 4 -9.77 30.71 5.70
C GLN A 4 -10.88 30.75 6.74
N PHE A 5 -11.65 29.63 6.88
CA PHE A 5 -12.79 29.55 7.80
C PHE A 5 -12.37 29.44 9.28
N PHE A 6 -11.15 28.97 9.55
CA PHE A 6 -10.64 28.81 10.92
C PHE A 6 -9.21 29.33 11.02
N THR A 7 -8.94 30.11 12.07
CA THR A 7 -7.58 30.48 12.45
C THR A 7 -7.17 29.59 13.62
N PRO A 8 -6.18 28.68 13.45
CA PRO A 8 -5.70 27.86 14.55
C PRO A 8 -5.22 28.71 15.71
N ARG A 9 -5.59 28.37 16.92
CA ARG A 9 -5.16 29.07 18.15
C ARG A 9 -4.41 28.10 19.05
N GLY A 10 -3.30 28.56 19.60
CA GLY A 10 -2.53 27.82 20.59
C GLY A 10 -3.20 27.81 21.97
N PRO A 11 -2.61 27.06 22.94
CA PRO A 11 -3.16 26.92 24.29
C PRO A 11 -3.39 28.22 25.04
N LYS A 12 -2.66 29.28 24.67
CA LYS A 12 -2.79 30.66 25.23
C LYS A 12 -3.69 31.57 24.39
N ASN A 13 -4.55 31.00 23.52
CA ASN A 13 -5.42 31.75 22.60
C ASN A 13 -4.65 32.65 21.59
N GLU A 14 -3.37 32.37 21.38
CA GLU A 14 -2.54 33.03 20.38
C GLU A 14 -2.80 32.49 18.97
N ILE A 15 -2.65 33.32 17.95
CA ILE A 15 -2.82 32.95 16.57
C ILE A 15 -1.60 32.13 16.13
N ILE A 16 -1.81 30.83 15.83
CA ILE A 16 -0.76 29.99 15.25
C ILE A 16 -0.67 30.29 13.75
N ARG A 17 0.45 30.92 13.34
CA ARG A 17 0.74 31.16 11.94
C ARG A 17 1.46 29.94 11.35
N LEU A 18 0.81 29.26 10.40
CA LEU A 18 1.48 28.20 9.64
C LEU A 18 2.64 28.78 8.82
N PRO A 19 3.78 28.09 8.73
CA PRO A 19 4.90 28.53 7.90
C PRO A 19 4.46 28.81 6.47
N THR A 20 5.02 29.86 5.86
CA THR A 20 4.67 30.29 4.49
C THR A 20 4.90 29.19 3.46
N ALA A 21 5.84 28.28 3.69
CA ALA A 21 6.10 27.11 2.87
C ALA A 21 4.90 26.16 2.80
N LEU A 22 4.15 25.97 3.89
CA LEU A 22 2.93 25.16 3.93
C LEU A 22 1.78 25.79 3.14
N ARG A 23 1.80 27.10 2.89
CA ARG A 23 0.76 27.80 2.13
C ARG A 23 0.99 27.77 0.61
N LYS A 24 2.23 27.54 0.16
CA LYS A 24 2.62 27.66 -1.26
C LYS A 24 2.67 26.35 -2.02
N THR A 25 2.69 25.19 -1.36
CA THR A 25 2.87 23.91 -2.01
C THR A 25 1.99 22.82 -1.41
N VAL A 26 0.67 22.97 -1.49
CA VAL A 26 -0.20 21.81 -1.39
C VAL A 26 -0.02 21.06 -2.72
N ARG A 27 0.94 20.15 -2.77
CA ARG A 27 1.00 19.15 -3.83
C ARG A 27 -0.06 18.11 -3.50
N TRP A 28 -0.82 17.71 -4.53
CA TRP A 28 -1.65 16.52 -4.39
C TRP A 28 -0.74 15.33 -4.06
N LEU A 29 -1.10 14.59 -3.03
CA LEU A 29 -0.48 13.33 -2.66
C LEU A 29 -1.58 12.29 -2.56
N PRO A 30 -1.41 11.06 -3.10
CA PRO A 30 -2.41 10.01 -3.00
C PRO A 30 -2.78 9.73 -1.54
N GLN A 31 -4.07 9.77 -1.25
CA GLN A 31 -4.65 9.46 0.06
C GLN A 31 -5.62 8.28 -0.07
N ILE A 32 -5.96 7.65 1.07
CA ILE A 32 -6.96 6.59 1.10
C ILE A 32 -8.28 7.10 0.51
N GLY A 33 -8.82 6.36 -0.45
CA GLY A 33 -10.04 6.69 -1.19
C GLY A 33 -9.81 7.43 -2.51
N ASP A 34 -8.65 8.02 -2.74
CA ASP A 34 -8.31 8.65 -4.02
C ASP A 34 -8.17 7.61 -5.13
N VAL A 35 -8.56 8.00 -6.35
CA VAL A 35 -8.26 7.22 -7.56
C VAL A 35 -6.78 7.37 -7.87
N PHE A 36 -6.07 6.26 -7.96
CA PHE A 36 -4.65 6.25 -8.31
C PHE A 36 -4.50 6.59 -9.81
N PRO A 37 -3.62 7.54 -10.19
CA PRO A 37 -3.49 7.98 -11.56
C PRO A 37 -2.96 6.89 -12.47
N ASP A 38 -3.35 6.94 -13.74
CA ASP A 38 -2.73 6.14 -14.78
C ASP A 38 -1.36 6.70 -15.16
N PHE A 39 -0.45 5.81 -15.57
CA PHE A 39 0.88 6.17 -16.05
C PHE A 39 1.48 5.03 -16.88
N SER A 40 2.48 5.35 -17.67
CA SER A 40 3.29 4.35 -18.39
C SER A 40 4.73 4.42 -17.90
N VAL A 41 5.39 3.27 -17.83
CA VAL A 41 6.77 3.15 -17.32
C VAL A 41 7.46 1.93 -17.91
N GLU A 42 8.77 2.03 -18.14
CA GLU A 42 9.63 0.89 -18.49
C GLU A 42 9.90 0.02 -17.26
N THR A 43 9.79 -1.29 -17.42
CA THR A 43 10.02 -2.25 -16.33
C THR A 43 10.96 -3.38 -16.76
N THR A 44 11.41 -4.17 -15.80
CA THR A 44 12.19 -5.41 -16.05
C THR A 44 11.44 -6.43 -16.91
N GLU A 45 10.13 -6.29 -17.10
CA GLU A 45 9.29 -7.16 -17.92
C GLU A 45 8.79 -6.47 -19.20
N GLY A 46 9.34 -5.29 -19.53
CA GLY A 46 8.97 -4.47 -20.69
C GLY A 46 8.15 -3.24 -20.31
N ASP A 47 7.61 -2.56 -21.33
CA ASP A 47 6.78 -1.38 -21.15
C ASP A 47 5.44 -1.75 -20.51
N LEU A 48 5.03 -0.96 -19.52
CA LEU A 48 3.81 -1.19 -18.76
C LEU A 48 2.94 0.07 -18.75
N ASN A 49 1.65 -0.08 -19.11
CA ASN A 49 0.62 0.88 -18.79
C ASN A 49 -0.08 0.42 -17.50
N PHE A 50 -0.11 1.28 -16.48
CA PHE A 50 -0.49 0.87 -15.13
C PHE A 50 -1.94 0.39 -15.04
N TRP A 51 -2.90 1.14 -15.56
CA TRP A 51 -4.30 0.75 -15.45
C TRP A 51 -4.64 -0.51 -16.26
N GLU A 52 -4.08 -0.64 -17.47
CA GLU A 52 -4.26 -1.83 -18.30
C GLU A 52 -3.67 -3.08 -17.64
N TRP A 53 -2.45 -2.96 -17.12
CA TRP A 53 -1.78 -4.06 -16.41
C TRP A 53 -2.48 -4.44 -15.11
N ALA A 54 -3.02 -3.45 -14.38
CA ALA A 54 -3.67 -3.61 -13.07
C ALA A 54 -5.09 -4.17 -13.16
N GLU A 55 -5.72 -4.18 -14.34
CA GLU A 55 -7.13 -4.51 -14.53
C GLU A 55 -7.55 -5.78 -13.79
N GLY A 56 -8.62 -5.67 -12.99
CA GLY A 56 -9.22 -6.78 -12.23
C GLY A 56 -8.40 -7.32 -11.06
N SER A 57 -7.26 -6.72 -10.73
CA SER A 57 -6.38 -7.17 -9.65
C SER A 57 -6.24 -6.13 -8.53
N TRP A 58 -5.92 -6.59 -7.35
CA TRP A 58 -5.36 -5.74 -6.31
C TRP A 58 -3.89 -5.49 -6.59
N ILE A 59 -3.39 -4.29 -6.26
CA ILE A 59 -2.02 -3.91 -6.56
C ILE A 59 -1.29 -3.50 -5.28
N HIS A 60 -0.10 -4.08 -5.08
CA HIS A 60 0.91 -3.58 -4.17
C HIS A 60 1.95 -2.80 -4.98
N LEU A 61 1.75 -1.47 -5.11
CA LEU A 61 2.73 -0.58 -5.69
C LEU A 61 3.64 -0.04 -4.60
N PHE A 62 4.97 -0.20 -4.76
CA PHE A 62 5.88 0.21 -3.71
C PHE A 62 7.19 0.77 -4.24
N SER A 63 7.74 1.76 -3.53
CA SER A 63 9.07 2.28 -3.79
C SER A 63 10.13 1.57 -2.95
N HIS A 64 11.33 1.50 -3.50
CA HIS A 64 12.53 1.14 -2.77
C HIS A 64 13.69 2.09 -3.14
N PRO A 65 14.61 2.38 -2.20
CA PRO A 65 15.67 3.36 -2.41
C PRO A 65 16.56 3.14 -3.63
N ALA A 66 17.06 1.91 -3.82
CA ALA A 66 17.89 1.55 -4.98
C ALA A 66 18.08 0.02 -5.05
N ALA A 67 18.36 -0.49 -6.25
CA ALA A 67 18.93 -1.82 -6.44
C ALA A 67 20.29 -1.96 -5.73
N ASN A 68 20.72 -3.20 -5.50
CA ASN A 68 22.01 -3.51 -4.88
C ASN A 68 22.20 -2.91 -3.46
N THR A 69 21.10 -2.72 -2.71
CA THR A 69 21.16 -2.23 -1.32
C THR A 69 20.65 -3.29 -0.34
N PRO A 70 21.26 -3.42 0.87
CA PRO A 70 20.98 -4.56 1.76
C PRO A 70 19.52 -4.70 2.16
N VAL A 71 18.88 -3.63 2.63
CA VAL A 71 17.49 -3.67 3.11
C VAL A 71 16.52 -3.94 1.95
N CYS A 72 16.74 -3.32 0.77
CA CYS A 72 15.91 -3.58 -0.41
C CYS A 72 16.01 -5.04 -0.85
N THR A 73 17.20 -5.63 -0.80
CA THR A 73 17.42 -7.05 -1.12
C THR A 73 16.58 -7.97 -0.22
N THR A 74 16.54 -7.69 1.07
CA THR A 74 15.70 -8.49 2.00
C THR A 74 14.21 -8.29 1.77
N GLU A 75 13.77 -7.09 1.40
CA GLU A 75 12.36 -6.83 1.09
C GLU A 75 11.90 -7.55 -0.18
N MET A 76 12.70 -7.48 -1.27
CA MET A 76 12.39 -8.20 -2.51
C MET A 76 12.31 -9.71 -2.28
N ALA A 77 13.29 -10.27 -1.56
CA ALA A 77 13.27 -11.69 -1.20
C ALA A 77 12.02 -12.06 -0.35
N ALA A 78 11.63 -11.21 0.60
CA ALA A 78 10.44 -11.46 1.43
C ALA A 78 9.13 -11.40 0.64
N ILE A 79 8.99 -10.47 -0.34
CA ILE A 79 7.84 -10.41 -1.23
C ILE A 79 7.78 -11.67 -2.10
N THR A 80 8.89 -12.04 -2.73
CA THR A 80 9.00 -13.20 -3.61
C THR A 80 8.77 -14.52 -2.86
N ALA A 81 9.23 -14.63 -1.61
CA ALA A 81 8.99 -15.82 -0.78
C ALA A 81 7.50 -16.08 -0.49
N LEU A 82 6.65 -15.08 -0.63
CA LEU A 82 5.20 -15.17 -0.43
C LEU A 82 4.41 -15.19 -1.76
N SER A 83 5.06 -15.45 -2.90
CA SER A 83 4.44 -15.41 -4.24
C SER A 83 3.14 -16.22 -4.33
N GLU A 84 3.12 -17.44 -3.80
CA GLU A 84 1.92 -18.28 -3.80
C GLU A 84 0.77 -17.65 -3.01
N ASP A 85 1.06 -17.01 -1.88
CA ASP A 85 0.02 -16.36 -1.06
C ASP A 85 -0.52 -15.11 -1.73
N TRP A 86 0.32 -14.34 -2.41
CA TRP A 86 -0.09 -13.18 -3.20
C TRP A 86 -0.96 -13.58 -4.39
N GLN A 87 -0.59 -14.65 -5.10
CA GLN A 87 -1.37 -15.20 -6.22
C GLN A 87 -2.76 -15.68 -5.77
N LYS A 88 -2.85 -16.39 -4.63
CA LYS A 88 -4.13 -16.86 -4.07
C LYS A 88 -5.14 -15.73 -3.83
N ILE A 89 -4.65 -14.55 -3.51
CA ILE A 89 -5.49 -13.37 -3.23
C ILE A 89 -5.48 -12.34 -4.37
N ASN A 90 -4.99 -12.72 -5.56
CA ASN A 90 -4.95 -11.88 -6.76
C ASN A 90 -4.35 -10.48 -6.51
N VAL A 91 -3.19 -10.43 -5.86
CA VAL A 91 -2.39 -9.21 -5.68
C VAL A 91 -1.20 -9.25 -6.61
N LYS A 92 -1.06 -8.23 -7.49
CA LYS A 92 0.12 -8.00 -8.32
C LYS A 92 1.05 -6.99 -7.64
N HIS A 93 2.34 -7.13 -7.89
CA HIS A 93 3.37 -6.22 -7.37
C HIS A 93 3.96 -5.36 -8.48
N LEU A 94 4.19 -4.08 -8.17
CA LEU A 94 4.98 -3.17 -9.01
C LEU A 94 5.97 -2.43 -8.11
N ALA A 95 7.26 -2.75 -8.27
CA ALA A 95 8.32 -2.02 -7.59
C ALA A 95 8.70 -0.77 -8.37
N LEU A 96 9.11 0.31 -7.69
CA LEU A 96 9.47 1.58 -8.29
C LEU A 96 10.75 2.12 -7.66
N SER A 97 11.75 2.42 -8.49
CA SER A 97 12.98 3.09 -8.06
C SER A 97 13.67 3.83 -9.20
N GLY A 98 14.68 4.66 -8.87
CA GLY A 98 15.52 5.34 -9.86
C GLY A 98 16.61 4.46 -10.48
N SER A 99 16.77 3.20 -10.03
CA SER A 99 17.78 2.29 -10.58
C SER A 99 17.45 1.90 -12.00
N SER A 100 18.46 1.83 -12.86
CA SER A 100 18.30 1.40 -14.26
C SER A 100 17.84 -0.05 -14.36
N LEU A 101 17.27 -0.43 -15.51
CA LEU A 101 16.81 -1.80 -15.74
C LEU A 101 17.97 -2.80 -15.67
N ASP A 102 19.16 -2.44 -16.20
CA ASP A 102 20.36 -3.28 -16.13
C ASP A 102 20.79 -3.54 -14.68
N GLU A 103 20.77 -2.51 -13.82
CA GLU A 103 21.07 -2.67 -12.40
C GLU A 103 20.04 -3.57 -11.72
N GLN A 104 18.76 -3.43 -12.05
CA GLN A 104 17.67 -4.25 -11.49
C GLN A 104 17.79 -5.71 -11.94
N HIS A 105 18.03 -5.99 -13.22
CA HIS A 105 18.24 -7.35 -13.72
C HIS A 105 19.46 -8.03 -13.07
N SER A 106 20.59 -7.32 -12.95
CA SER A 106 21.77 -7.85 -12.26
C SER A 106 21.49 -8.17 -10.80
N TRP A 107 20.73 -7.28 -10.13
CA TRP A 107 20.35 -7.44 -8.73
C TRP A 107 19.39 -8.59 -8.52
N HIS A 108 18.41 -8.80 -9.41
CA HIS A 108 17.51 -9.95 -9.36
C HIS A 108 18.27 -11.28 -9.48
N ALA A 109 19.30 -11.34 -10.31
CA ALA A 109 20.19 -12.50 -10.40
C ALA A 109 20.96 -12.76 -9.09
N ASP A 110 21.36 -11.69 -8.39
CA ASP A 110 22.00 -11.82 -7.07
C ASP A 110 21.02 -12.32 -6.00
N ILE A 111 19.75 -11.85 -6.02
CA ILE A 111 18.67 -12.34 -5.14
C ILE A 111 18.43 -13.83 -5.40
N ALA A 112 18.28 -14.23 -6.66
CA ALA A 112 18.08 -15.62 -7.03
C ALA A 112 19.24 -16.51 -6.56
N ARG A 113 20.48 -16.07 -6.75
CA ARG A 113 21.66 -16.79 -6.30
C ARG A 113 21.76 -16.92 -4.78
N LEU A 114 21.37 -15.87 -4.03
CA LEU A 114 21.52 -15.84 -2.58
C LEU A 114 20.40 -16.59 -1.84
N PHE A 115 19.16 -16.38 -2.28
CA PHE A 115 17.96 -16.87 -1.60
C PHE A 115 17.29 -18.06 -2.32
N GLY A 116 17.67 -18.35 -3.57
CA GLY A 116 16.97 -19.34 -4.39
C GLY A 116 15.57 -18.90 -4.83
N LEU A 117 15.33 -17.58 -4.89
CA LEU A 117 14.04 -16.96 -5.19
C LEU A 117 14.15 -16.11 -6.47
N GLU A 118 13.36 -16.44 -7.47
CA GLU A 118 13.24 -15.66 -8.70
C GLU A 118 12.24 -14.51 -8.49
N VAL A 119 12.66 -13.27 -8.65
CA VAL A 119 11.74 -12.11 -8.59
C VAL A 119 10.77 -12.21 -9.77
N ASP A 120 9.48 -12.37 -9.48
CA ASP A 120 8.40 -12.73 -10.41
C ASP A 120 7.39 -11.58 -10.64
N PHE A 121 7.84 -10.35 -10.50
CA PHE A 121 7.03 -9.16 -10.72
C PHE A 121 7.84 -8.00 -11.32
N PRO A 122 7.17 -7.08 -12.07
CA PRO A 122 7.84 -5.97 -12.72
C PRO A 122 8.45 -4.98 -11.73
N CYS A 123 9.67 -4.54 -12.04
CA CYS A 123 10.40 -3.49 -11.36
C CYS A 123 10.60 -2.31 -12.30
N ALA A 124 9.97 -1.19 -12.01
CA ALA A 124 9.94 -0.02 -12.85
C ALA A 124 11.17 0.87 -12.68
N HIS A 125 11.68 1.40 -13.79
CA HIS A 125 12.71 2.44 -13.84
C HIS A 125 12.05 3.82 -13.86
N ASP A 126 12.04 4.50 -12.71
CA ASP A 126 11.54 5.87 -12.58
C ASP A 126 12.66 6.88 -12.90
N SER A 127 12.91 7.07 -14.19
CA SER A 127 13.95 7.99 -14.67
C SER A 127 13.70 9.42 -14.15
N GLY A 128 14.67 9.95 -13.40
CA GLY A 128 14.59 11.26 -12.79
C GLY A 128 13.62 11.35 -11.61
N LEU A 129 13.13 10.22 -11.07
CA LEU A 129 12.26 10.13 -9.90
C LEU A 129 10.95 10.93 -10.04
N GLN A 130 10.38 10.96 -11.24
CA GLN A 130 9.18 11.74 -11.54
C GLN A 130 7.93 11.13 -10.90
N LEU A 131 7.73 9.81 -11.06
CA LEU A 131 6.63 9.09 -10.44
C LEU A 131 6.77 9.06 -8.91
N SER A 132 7.99 8.84 -8.42
CA SER A 132 8.30 8.89 -6.99
C SER A 132 7.94 10.26 -6.36
N ARG A 133 8.19 11.35 -7.07
CA ARG A 133 7.77 12.71 -6.63
C ARG A 133 6.26 12.89 -6.70
N LEU A 134 5.62 12.40 -7.76
CA LEU A 134 4.16 12.48 -7.95
C LEU A 134 3.43 11.73 -6.83
N PHE A 135 3.90 10.54 -6.48
CA PHE A 135 3.25 9.67 -5.48
C PHE A 135 3.68 9.97 -4.03
N GLY A 136 4.49 11.02 -3.81
CA GLY A 136 4.94 11.39 -2.47
C GLY A 136 5.87 10.35 -1.84
N MET A 137 6.70 9.72 -2.67
CA MET A 137 7.73 8.76 -2.25
C MET A 137 9.09 9.44 -2.00
N MET A 138 9.21 10.74 -2.28
CA MET A 138 10.43 11.52 -2.05
C MET A 138 10.29 12.38 -0.82
N HIS A 139 11.18 12.19 0.14
CA HIS A 139 11.24 12.98 1.37
C HIS A 139 12.62 13.60 1.52
N ASP A 140 12.74 14.90 1.26
CA ASP A 140 14.02 15.62 1.28
C ASP A 140 14.74 15.59 2.65
N LYS A 141 14.02 15.28 3.73
CA LYS A 141 14.60 15.13 5.08
C LYS A 141 15.23 13.75 5.30
N GLU A 142 14.84 12.74 4.50
CA GLU A 142 15.44 11.40 4.51
C GLU A 142 16.57 11.33 3.46
N ASP A 143 16.22 11.56 2.19
CA ASP A 143 17.16 11.57 1.07
C ASP A 143 16.56 12.38 -0.10
N ALA A 144 17.32 13.28 -0.67
CA ALA A 144 16.89 14.10 -1.81
C ALA A 144 16.93 13.34 -3.15
N ASN A 145 17.64 12.22 -3.22
CA ASN A 145 17.96 11.51 -4.45
C ASN A 145 17.41 10.07 -4.51
N ARG A 146 16.83 9.58 -3.43
CA ARG A 146 16.28 8.23 -3.34
C ARG A 146 14.88 8.26 -2.72
N PRO A 147 13.94 7.45 -3.24
CA PRO A 147 12.61 7.35 -2.62
C PRO A 147 12.71 6.67 -1.24
N ILE A 148 11.81 7.04 -0.35
CA ILE A 148 11.55 6.30 0.90
C ILE A 148 10.90 4.94 0.59
N ARG A 149 10.67 4.13 1.61
CA ARG A 149 9.95 2.87 1.47
C ARG A 149 8.45 3.09 1.66
N LYS A 150 7.77 3.51 0.60
CA LYS A 150 6.33 3.71 0.59
C LYS A 150 5.65 2.59 -0.17
N SER A 151 4.54 2.10 0.36
CA SER A 151 3.68 1.10 -0.26
C SER A 151 2.26 1.63 -0.36
N PHE A 152 1.62 1.37 -1.49
CA PHE A 152 0.19 1.53 -1.69
C PHE A 152 -0.44 0.15 -1.91
N LEU A 153 -1.55 -0.13 -1.23
CA LEU A 153 -2.49 -1.16 -1.65
C LEU A 153 -3.63 -0.46 -2.39
N ILE A 154 -3.83 -0.87 -3.64
CA ILE A 154 -4.80 -0.27 -4.56
C ILE A 154 -5.82 -1.34 -4.93
N ASP A 155 -7.09 -1.02 -4.83
CA ASP A 155 -8.17 -1.95 -5.14
C ASP A 155 -8.40 -2.09 -6.67
N PRO A 156 -9.19 -3.07 -7.14
CA PRO A 156 -9.49 -3.24 -8.57
C PRO A 156 -10.23 -2.05 -9.20
N GLY A 157 -10.81 -1.16 -8.41
CA GLY A 157 -11.39 0.12 -8.85
C GLY A 157 -10.37 1.25 -8.93
N MET A 158 -9.08 0.94 -8.88
CA MET A 158 -7.97 1.90 -8.88
C MET A 158 -8.00 2.89 -7.71
N ARG A 159 -8.60 2.54 -6.57
CA ARG A 159 -8.59 3.40 -5.38
C ARG A 159 -7.51 2.96 -4.41
N VAL A 160 -6.83 3.95 -3.84
CA VAL A 160 -5.91 3.72 -2.72
C VAL A 160 -6.72 3.21 -1.53
N ALA A 161 -6.51 1.96 -1.16
CA ALA A 161 -7.16 1.33 -0.01
C ALA A 161 -6.33 1.46 1.27
N MET A 162 -5.00 1.44 1.16
CA MET A 162 -4.06 1.58 2.27
C MET A 162 -2.73 2.13 1.78
N LEU A 163 -2.00 2.79 2.66
CA LEU A 163 -0.61 3.20 2.43
C LEU A 163 0.25 2.96 3.68
N PHE A 164 1.52 2.65 3.45
CA PHE A 164 2.55 2.51 4.48
C PHE A 164 3.75 3.37 4.13
N GLU A 165 4.37 3.98 5.11
CA GLU A 165 5.60 4.76 4.95
C GLU A 165 6.63 4.33 5.98
N TYR A 166 7.85 4.02 5.50
CA TYR A 166 8.98 3.62 6.32
C TYR A 166 10.21 4.45 5.94
N PRO A 167 11.07 4.78 6.90
CA PRO A 167 12.34 5.44 6.62
C PRO A 167 13.29 4.49 5.86
N LEU A 168 14.35 5.06 5.28
CA LEU A 168 15.27 4.33 4.40
C LEU A 168 15.93 3.11 5.04
N PHE A 169 16.19 3.17 6.34
CA PHE A 169 16.97 2.16 7.07
C PHE A 169 16.11 1.12 7.82
N VAL A 170 14.79 1.20 7.70
CA VAL A 170 13.86 0.21 8.29
C VAL A 170 13.14 -0.55 7.19
N GLY A 171 13.39 -1.85 7.10
CA GLY A 171 12.68 -2.75 6.17
C GLY A 171 11.22 -2.92 6.59
N ARG A 172 10.34 -3.07 5.57
CA ARG A 172 8.91 -3.31 5.79
C ARG A 172 8.66 -4.71 6.31
N ASN A 173 7.62 -4.85 7.13
CA ASN A 173 7.07 -6.17 7.44
C ASN A 173 6.14 -6.60 6.29
N ILE A 174 6.60 -7.51 5.44
CA ILE A 174 5.86 -7.94 4.25
C ILE A 174 4.66 -8.82 4.62
N GLU A 175 4.75 -9.60 5.70
CA GLU A 175 3.61 -10.37 6.23
C GLU A 175 2.48 -9.45 6.68
N GLU A 176 2.80 -8.26 7.26
CA GLU A 176 1.79 -7.26 7.61
C GLU A 176 1.14 -6.66 6.36
N VAL A 177 1.89 -6.40 5.30
CA VAL A 177 1.30 -5.93 4.03
C VAL A 177 0.34 -6.98 3.47
N LEU A 178 0.70 -8.27 3.52
CA LEU A 178 -0.15 -9.38 3.10
C LEU A 178 -1.39 -9.50 3.99
N ARG A 179 -1.22 -9.42 5.31
CA ARG A 179 -2.33 -9.43 6.27
C ARG A 179 -3.34 -8.33 5.98
N VAL A 180 -2.86 -7.11 5.77
CA VAL A 180 -3.72 -5.96 5.47
C VAL A 180 -4.40 -6.11 4.12
N ALA A 181 -3.73 -6.64 3.09
CA ALA A 181 -4.35 -6.93 1.81
C ALA A 181 -5.54 -7.89 1.96
N LYS A 182 -5.37 -8.99 2.72
CA LYS A 182 -6.45 -9.94 3.05
C LYS A 182 -7.60 -9.27 3.82
N ALA A 183 -7.28 -8.41 4.79
CA ALA A 183 -8.29 -7.68 5.57
C ALA A 183 -9.10 -6.69 4.71
N LEU A 184 -8.46 -6.00 3.78
CA LEU A 184 -9.11 -5.10 2.83
C LEU A 184 -10.04 -5.86 1.88
N GLN A 185 -9.62 -7.01 1.39
CA GLN A 185 -10.44 -7.89 0.54
C GLN A 185 -11.64 -8.43 1.32
N MET A 186 -11.44 -8.91 2.55
CA MET A 186 -12.53 -9.32 3.43
C MET A 186 -13.58 -8.20 3.58
N HIS A 187 -13.13 -6.97 3.81
CA HIS A 187 -14.04 -5.82 3.89
C HIS A 187 -14.75 -5.55 2.56
N ALA A 188 -14.01 -5.55 1.44
CA ALA A 188 -14.59 -5.31 0.11
C ALA A 188 -15.66 -6.33 -0.26
N ASP A 189 -15.43 -7.60 0.05
CA ASP A 189 -16.33 -8.72 -0.31
C ASP A 189 -17.54 -8.80 0.62
N THR A 190 -17.34 -8.45 1.88
CA THR A 190 -18.37 -8.72 2.91
C THR A 190 -18.94 -7.46 3.54
N GLY A 191 -18.26 -6.32 3.50
CA GLY A 191 -18.58 -5.11 4.25
C GLY A 191 -18.42 -5.25 5.76
N ALA A 192 -17.89 -6.37 6.26
CA ALA A 192 -17.51 -6.53 7.66
C ALA A 192 -16.23 -5.77 7.96
N ALA A 193 -16.00 -5.42 9.23
CA ALA A 193 -14.74 -4.87 9.66
C ALA A 193 -13.85 -5.95 10.29
N THR A 194 -12.55 -5.83 10.14
CA THR A 194 -11.59 -6.72 10.78
C THR A 194 -11.11 -6.11 12.10
N PRO A 195 -11.06 -6.86 13.20
CA PRO A 195 -10.49 -6.37 14.45
C PRO A 195 -8.96 -6.16 14.36
N ALA A 196 -8.37 -5.59 15.42
CA ALA A 196 -6.92 -5.49 15.55
C ALA A 196 -6.28 -6.89 15.43
N ASP A 197 -5.12 -6.95 14.78
CA ASP A 197 -4.30 -8.16 14.56
C ASP A 197 -5.03 -9.30 13.82
N TRP A 198 -6.16 -9.03 13.19
CA TRP A 198 -6.97 -10.03 12.48
C TRP A 198 -6.15 -10.83 11.47
N GLN A 199 -6.34 -12.13 11.45
CA GLN A 199 -5.82 -13.06 10.46
C GLN A 199 -6.97 -13.73 9.69
N GLY A 200 -6.69 -14.24 8.50
CA GLY A 200 -7.69 -14.98 7.74
C GLY A 200 -8.26 -16.16 8.53
N GLY A 201 -9.59 -16.22 8.65
CA GLY A 201 -10.31 -17.20 9.47
C GLY A 201 -10.70 -16.72 10.87
N ASP A 202 -10.18 -15.59 11.33
CA ASP A 202 -10.61 -15.00 12.61
C ASP A 202 -12.01 -14.37 12.50
N MET A 203 -12.61 -14.11 13.67
CA MET A 203 -13.90 -13.41 13.73
C MET A 203 -13.82 -12.01 13.13
N VAL A 204 -14.91 -11.60 12.51
CA VAL A 204 -15.09 -10.25 11.93
C VAL A 204 -16.17 -9.48 12.68
N ILE A 205 -16.09 -8.16 12.61
CA ILE A 205 -17.05 -7.24 13.25
C ILE A 205 -18.15 -6.90 12.25
N ILE A 206 -19.38 -7.11 12.65
CA ILE A 206 -20.56 -6.86 11.82
C ILE A 206 -21.12 -5.46 12.10
N PRO A 207 -21.32 -4.62 11.06
CA PRO A 207 -21.97 -3.33 11.19
C PRO A 207 -23.40 -3.44 11.73
N ASP A 208 -23.83 -2.48 12.57
CA ASP A 208 -25.13 -2.48 13.23
C ASP A 208 -26.33 -2.45 12.26
N ASN A 209 -26.12 -1.92 11.04
CA ASN A 209 -27.17 -1.81 10.02
C ASN A 209 -27.45 -3.12 9.26
N ARG A 210 -26.78 -4.23 9.60
CA ARG A 210 -27.00 -5.54 8.97
C ARG A 210 -27.97 -6.39 9.76
N SER A 211 -28.94 -6.96 9.06
CA SER A 211 -29.85 -7.94 9.64
C SER A 211 -29.15 -9.29 9.91
N GLU A 212 -29.67 -10.03 10.88
CA GLU A 212 -29.16 -11.37 11.21
C GLU A 212 -29.26 -12.34 10.03
N GLN A 213 -30.32 -12.21 9.23
CA GLN A 213 -30.53 -13.06 8.03
C GLN A 213 -29.45 -12.82 6.96
N GLU A 214 -29.01 -11.56 6.78
CA GLU A 214 -27.90 -11.22 5.87
C GLU A 214 -26.58 -11.79 6.38
N VAL A 215 -26.32 -11.71 7.68
CA VAL A 215 -25.12 -12.28 8.30
C VAL A 215 -25.09 -13.79 8.10
N ILE A 216 -26.15 -14.51 8.44
CA ILE A 216 -26.20 -15.97 8.26
C ILE A 216 -26.04 -16.36 6.78
N ARG A 217 -26.65 -15.61 5.85
CA ARG A 217 -26.50 -15.87 4.42
C ARG A 217 -25.07 -15.72 3.95
N GLN A 218 -24.35 -14.74 4.46
CA GLN A 218 -23.00 -14.40 4.01
C GLN A 218 -21.92 -15.23 4.72
N PHE A 219 -22.05 -15.47 6.02
CA PHE A 219 -21.03 -16.11 6.84
C PHE A 219 -21.38 -17.53 7.27
N GLY A 220 -22.60 -18.00 6.97
CA GLY A 220 -23.06 -19.34 7.34
C GLY A 220 -23.37 -19.52 8.82
N THR A 221 -23.07 -18.54 9.67
CA THR A 221 -23.28 -18.56 11.12
C THR A 221 -24.00 -17.30 11.60
N ALA A 222 -24.73 -17.44 12.74
CA ALA A 222 -25.33 -16.30 13.40
C ALA A 222 -24.27 -15.39 14.02
N SER A 223 -24.61 -14.11 14.17
CA SER A 223 -23.73 -13.19 14.87
C SER A 223 -23.91 -13.30 16.39
N GLU A 224 -22.88 -12.93 17.12
CA GLU A 224 -22.86 -12.82 18.58
C GLU A 224 -22.69 -11.35 18.98
N LEU A 225 -23.54 -10.88 19.91
CA LEU A 225 -23.42 -9.54 20.48
C LEU A 225 -22.58 -9.61 21.76
N LEU A 226 -21.32 -9.29 21.67
CA LEU A 226 -20.41 -9.30 22.82
C LEU A 226 -20.62 -8.08 23.74
N LEU A 227 -20.88 -6.92 23.13
CA LEU A 227 -21.20 -5.64 23.80
C LEU A 227 -22.24 -4.91 22.97
N PRO A 228 -22.97 -3.93 23.53
CA PRO A 228 -24.02 -3.18 22.80
C PRO A 228 -23.54 -2.54 21.48
N TYR A 229 -22.25 -2.36 21.30
CA TYR A 229 -21.59 -1.79 20.13
C TYR A 229 -20.60 -2.75 19.45
N LEU A 230 -20.52 -4.01 19.89
CA LEU A 230 -19.57 -4.99 19.36
C LEU A 230 -20.29 -6.30 19.03
N ARG A 231 -20.59 -6.45 17.76
CA ARG A 231 -21.24 -7.61 17.16
C ARG A 231 -20.27 -8.33 16.25
N VAL A 232 -20.08 -9.62 16.44
CA VAL A 232 -19.07 -10.41 15.72
C VAL A 232 -19.68 -11.67 15.11
N THR A 233 -19.00 -12.23 14.10
CA THR A 233 -19.31 -13.56 13.56
C THR A 233 -18.03 -14.24 13.09
N GLY A 234 -18.03 -15.57 12.98
CA GLY A 234 -16.92 -16.30 12.37
C GLY A 234 -16.81 -15.97 10.88
N ALA A 235 -15.59 -15.72 10.38
CA ALA A 235 -15.31 -15.70 8.96
C ALA A 235 -15.08 -17.15 8.50
N THR A 236 -15.90 -17.64 7.59
CA THR A 236 -15.70 -18.95 6.93
C THR A 236 -14.85 -18.79 5.69
#